data_5f0b000ef7a00acf0ba8dd0bf51cbb86
#
_entry.id   5f0b000ef7a00acf0ba8dd0bf51cbb86
#
_cell.length_a   1.000
_cell.length_b   1.000
_cell.length_c   1.000
_cell.angle_alpha   90.00
_cell.angle_beta   90.00
_cell.angle_gamma   90.00
#
_symmetry.space_group_name_H-M   'P 1'
#
loop_
_entity.id
_entity.type
_entity.pdbx_description
1 polymer ?
#
loop_
_entity_poly.entity_id
_entity_poly.type
_entity_poly.pdbx_seq_one_letter_code
_entity_poly.pdbx_strand_id
1 'polypeptide(L)'
;MRSRITGKKVVQTAGCVLFCLLICGFAFLNRTLGLEPVMQFLRGQSGFVEMKETLTSNYLSNRLRGHSGLITLNGGYTRLLGRTQCNHVQLMNNGMLASVRKDQPDLSAFEDNLVSLNRFLEKEDIPFIYLSAPHKVPTGEQLLPAGVQDRQNQILDQVLSHLEMNHVPCVDLRPEMSSTAGQVESYFYRTDHHWNARGAFYAFQRIMELIQERFPDVKASCAHSDLWENVILPNWWLGSSGRRVGPLFAGTDDLDLCLPRFETDMARYTPGYWAFKGDFRHVNVREWFVENSDYMVLDNYDRYVGGNYPLTYHRNARAENRMNILLIKDSFMMPVECFLSTEFTALDVIDPRGYDQMSIKDYIALNPPDLVIMLCYATSMEQEDFQNFGQDVECTAAEKALWEAPSVSLRGTASDGRDYLSIPLSLEPGKGYRLEMDSVDVLSGLPEGISAVLLRGGEKLDETAFDVDYGNLYGYRWGFYVPDNPSGESACELRLYAGVAENTGGIGLLCSGLRIRECVLSADQSGAAAASSPAEESSRASITASTGMTHSE
;
A
#
# COMPACT_ATOMS: atom_id res chain seq x y z
N MET A 1 15.02 53.28 -39.23
CA MET A 1 15.49 51.88 -39.24
C MET A 1 16.50 51.55 -38.13
N ARG A 2 17.47 52.43 -37.80
CA ARG A 2 18.47 52.22 -36.71
C ARG A 2 17.85 52.11 -35.28
N SER A 3 16.78 52.82 -34.97
CA SER A 3 16.15 52.77 -33.61
C SER A 3 15.45 51.45 -33.30
N ARG A 4 14.85 50.75 -34.30
CA ARG A 4 14.21 49.42 -34.09
C ARG A 4 15.25 48.31 -33.86
N ILE A 5 16.43 48.43 -34.47
CA ILE A 5 17.52 47.44 -34.31
C ILE A 5 18.13 47.53 -32.91
N THR A 6 18.25 48.73 -32.35
CA THR A 6 18.76 48.96 -30.99
C THR A 6 17.80 48.44 -29.91
N GLY A 7 16.49 48.67 -30.07
CA GLY A 7 15.49 48.16 -29.13
C GLY A 7 15.46 46.62 -29.08
N LYS A 8 15.52 45.94 -30.24
CA LYS A 8 15.57 44.49 -30.31
C LYS A 8 16.81 43.88 -29.64
N LYS A 9 17.98 44.52 -29.85
CA LYS A 9 19.22 44.09 -29.17
C LYS A 9 19.19 44.31 -27.66
N VAL A 10 18.60 45.40 -27.18
CA VAL A 10 18.45 45.67 -25.75
C VAL A 10 17.53 44.63 -25.10
N VAL A 11 16.39 44.29 -25.72
CA VAL A 11 15.49 43.26 -25.23
C VAL A 11 16.15 41.87 -25.20
N GLN A 12 16.92 41.53 -26.27
CA GLN A 12 17.65 40.27 -26.30
C GLN A 12 18.76 40.21 -25.22
N THR A 13 19.52 41.27 -25.03
CA THR A 13 20.56 41.34 -24.01
C THR A 13 19.95 41.27 -22.60
N ALA A 14 18.87 41.99 -22.34
CA ALA A 14 18.16 41.94 -21.07
C ALA A 14 17.59 40.52 -20.79
N GLY A 15 17.06 39.84 -21.80
CA GLY A 15 16.62 38.46 -21.70
C GLY A 15 17.75 37.49 -21.35
N CYS A 16 18.91 37.63 -22.03
CA CYS A 16 20.09 36.81 -21.72
C CYS A 16 20.62 37.06 -20.30
N VAL A 17 20.70 38.32 -19.87
CA VAL A 17 21.13 38.66 -18.49
C VAL A 17 20.16 38.08 -17.45
N LEU A 18 18.86 38.26 -17.66
CA LEU A 18 17.84 37.67 -16.76
C LEU A 18 17.96 36.16 -16.70
N PHE A 19 18.14 35.51 -17.84
CA PHE A 19 18.32 34.06 -17.90
C PHE A 19 19.56 33.59 -17.13
N CYS A 20 20.68 34.26 -17.31
CA CYS A 20 21.92 33.98 -16.55
C CYS A 20 21.71 34.18 -15.05
N LEU A 21 21.06 35.28 -14.64
CA LEU A 21 20.76 35.54 -13.23
C LEU A 21 19.85 34.46 -12.60
N LEU A 22 18.86 33.99 -13.36
CA LEU A 22 17.99 32.91 -12.89
C LEU A 22 18.76 31.60 -12.71
N ILE A 23 19.61 31.23 -13.67
CA ILE A 23 20.45 30.01 -13.55
C ILE A 23 21.42 30.14 -12.37
N CYS A 24 22.13 31.28 -12.26
CA CYS A 24 23.06 31.48 -11.15
C CYS A 24 22.33 31.48 -9.79
N GLY A 25 21.16 32.11 -9.70
CA GLY A 25 20.31 32.09 -8.51
C GLY A 25 19.87 30.68 -8.13
N PHE A 26 19.41 29.91 -9.10
CA PHE A 26 19.00 28.52 -8.89
C PHE A 26 20.19 27.63 -8.45
N ALA A 27 21.35 27.77 -9.12
CA ALA A 27 22.56 27.03 -8.73
C ALA A 27 23.02 27.42 -7.31
N PHE A 28 22.93 28.71 -6.94
CA PHE A 28 23.26 29.17 -5.59
C PHE A 28 22.31 28.62 -4.53
N LEU A 29 21.00 28.58 -4.80
CA LEU A 29 20.00 28.02 -3.90
C LEU A 29 20.20 26.51 -3.66
N ASN A 30 20.70 25.79 -4.66
CA ASN A 30 20.91 24.34 -4.63
C ASN A 30 22.40 23.95 -4.45
N ARG A 31 23.28 24.90 -4.10
CA ARG A 31 24.72 24.66 -4.01
C ARG A 31 25.14 23.52 -3.10
N THR A 32 24.40 23.30 -1.98
CA THR A 32 24.69 22.23 -1.02
C THR A 32 24.45 20.85 -1.62
N LEU A 33 23.39 20.69 -2.43
CA LEU A 33 23.05 19.43 -3.09
C LEU A 33 24.08 19.01 -4.16
N GLY A 34 24.74 19.99 -4.77
CA GLY A 34 25.78 19.73 -5.77
C GLY A 34 27.19 19.72 -5.19
N LEU A 35 27.52 20.64 -4.30
CA LEU A 35 28.89 20.77 -3.75
C LEU A 35 29.23 19.70 -2.72
N GLU A 36 28.28 19.27 -1.89
CA GLU A 36 28.53 18.34 -0.81
C GLU A 36 29.00 16.96 -1.31
N PRO A 37 28.34 16.29 -2.27
CA PRO A 37 28.84 15.05 -2.84
C PRO A 37 30.22 15.18 -3.50
N VAL A 38 30.46 16.31 -4.18
CA VAL A 38 31.78 16.60 -4.79
C VAL A 38 32.86 16.79 -3.72
N MET A 39 32.55 17.50 -2.64
CA MET A 39 33.49 17.70 -1.54
C MET A 39 33.78 16.42 -0.76
N GLN A 40 32.80 15.55 -0.60
CA GLN A 40 32.98 14.21 0.00
C GLN A 40 33.92 13.37 -0.88
N PHE A 41 33.71 13.36 -2.18
CA PHE A 41 34.60 12.69 -3.13
C PHE A 41 36.03 13.25 -3.04
N LEU A 42 36.22 14.59 -3.09
CA LEU A 42 37.54 15.24 -3.02
C LEU A 42 38.24 14.98 -1.67
N ARG A 43 37.50 14.72 -0.59
CA ARG A 43 38.05 14.35 0.73
C ARG A 43 38.33 12.86 0.85
N GLY A 44 38.07 12.06 -0.19
CA GLY A 44 38.22 10.59 -0.16
C GLY A 44 37.18 9.86 0.71
N GLN A 45 36.06 10.51 1.02
CA GLN A 45 34.97 9.96 1.83
C GLN A 45 33.93 9.20 1.01
N SER A 46 33.96 9.33 -0.34
CA SER A 46 33.09 8.61 -1.27
C SER A 46 33.80 8.26 -2.56
N GLY A 47 33.34 7.22 -3.27
CA GLY A 47 33.84 6.84 -4.59
C GLY A 47 33.25 7.74 -5.70
N PHE A 48 33.85 7.70 -6.91
CA PHE A 48 33.36 8.45 -8.06
C PHE A 48 31.94 8.00 -8.48
N VAL A 49 31.66 6.70 -8.43
CA VAL A 49 30.34 6.13 -8.76
C VAL A 49 29.30 6.65 -7.78
N GLU A 50 29.57 6.53 -6.49
CA GLU A 50 28.70 7.00 -5.41
C GLU A 50 28.42 8.52 -5.49
N MET A 51 29.48 9.32 -5.77
CA MET A 51 29.31 10.77 -6.01
C MET A 51 28.36 11.02 -7.19
N LYS A 52 28.55 10.32 -8.32
CA LYS A 52 27.72 10.45 -9.51
C LYS A 52 26.26 10.05 -9.22
N GLU A 53 26.03 8.95 -8.53
CA GLU A 53 24.71 8.48 -8.14
C GLU A 53 24.02 9.45 -7.19
N THR A 54 24.74 9.95 -6.18
CA THR A 54 24.21 10.96 -5.24
C THR A 54 23.85 12.27 -5.95
N LEU A 55 24.68 12.74 -6.87
CA LEU A 55 24.38 13.92 -7.69
C LEU A 55 23.14 13.69 -8.55
N THR A 56 23.07 12.55 -9.23
CA THR A 56 21.94 12.20 -10.09
C THR A 56 20.66 12.11 -9.25
N SER A 57 20.69 11.42 -8.12
CA SER A 57 19.57 11.30 -7.19
C SER A 57 19.12 12.68 -6.66
N ASN A 58 20.05 13.54 -6.23
CA ASN A 58 19.73 14.88 -5.74
C ASN A 58 19.07 15.76 -6.80
N TYR A 59 19.49 15.65 -8.07
CA TYR A 59 18.91 16.43 -9.18
C TYR A 59 17.59 15.85 -9.71
N LEU A 60 17.39 14.52 -9.62
CA LEU A 60 16.15 13.85 -10.02
C LEU A 60 15.11 13.81 -8.89
N SER A 61 15.54 14.00 -7.65
CA SER A 61 14.65 13.98 -6.48
C SER A 61 13.95 15.33 -6.27
N ASN A 62 12.84 15.31 -5.50
CA ASN A 62 12.12 16.52 -5.06
C ASN A 62 12.92 17.42 -4.08
N ARG A 63 14.21 17.11 -3.83
CA ARG A 63 15.10 17.87 -2.93
C ARG A 63 15.56 19.22 -3.49
N LEU A 64 15.46 19.45 -4.81
CA LEU A 64 15.81 20.73 -5.40
C LEU A 64 14.90 21.86 -4.87
N ARG A 65 15.48 22.85 -4.21
CA ARG A 65 14.75 24.04 -3.79
C ARG A 65 14.20 24.75 -5.02
N GLY A 66 12.90 25.04 -5.01
CA GLY A 66 12.18 25.64 -6.12
C GLY A 66 11.72 24.65 -7.19
N HIS A 67 11.93 23.33 -7.01
CA HIS A 67 11.46 22.29 -7.93
C HIS A 67 9.95 22.40 -8.20
N SER A 68 9.13 22.45 -7.16
CA SER A 68 7.67 22.61 -7.26
C SER A 68 7.27 23.90 -8.01
N GLY A 69 7.98 24.99 -7.77
CA GLY A 69 7.79 26.27 -8.50
C GLY A 69 8.09 26.13 -9.99
N LEU A 70 9.18 25.43 -10.36
CA LEU A 70 9.53 25.18 -11.76
C LEU A 70 8.50 24.30 -12.46
N ILE A 71 8.01 23.24 -11.81
CA ILE A 71 6.92 22.41 -12.34
C ILE A 71 5.69 23.27 -12.59
N THR A 72 5.28 24.07 -11.60
CA THR A 72 4.13 24.95 -11.69
C THR A 72 4.25 25.96 -12.84
N LEU A 73 5.41 26.59 -12.98
CA LEU A 73 5.68 27.54 -14.07
C LEU A 73 5.68 26.85 -15.44
N ASN A 74 6.28 25.66 -15.55
CA ASN A 74 6.29 24.88 -16.79
C ASN A 74 4.87 24.46 -17.19
N GLY A 75 4.06 24.00 -16.23
CA GLY A 75 2.65 23.67 -16.47
C GLY A 75 1.84 24.89 -16.93
N GLY A 76 1.98 26.03 -16.25
CA GLY A 76 1.32 27.28 -16.62
C GLY A 76 1.74 27.77 -18.00
N TYR A 77 3.04 27.73 -18.34
CA TYR A 77 3.54 28.06 -19.67
C TYR A 77 3.00 27.12 -20.75
N THR A 78 2.99 25.82 -20.49
CA THR A 78 2.45 24.79 -21.39
C THR A 78 0.97 25.04 -21.66
N ARG A 79 0.20 25.38 -20.62
CA ARG A 79 -1.23 25.73 -20.72
C ARG A 79 -1.45 27.01 -21.51
N LEU A 80 -0.63 28.02 -21.27
CA LEU A 80 -0.67 29.31 -22.02
C LEU A 80 -0.46 29.13 -23.51
N LEU A 81 0.38 28.14 -23.90
CA LEU A 81 0.60 27.78 -25.31
C LEU A 81 -0.56 26.96 -25.92
N GLY A 82 -1.65 26.74 -25.20
CA GLY A 82 -2.79 25.94 -25.65
C GLY A 82 -2.51 24.43 -25.73
N ARG A 83 -1.43 23.94 -25.12
CA ARG A 83 -1.11 22.50 -25.09
C ARG A 83 -1.95 21.80 -24.07
N THR A 84 -2.40 20.60 -24.39
CA THR A 84 -3.21 19.73 -23.52
C THR A 84 -2.41 18.60 -22.90
N GLN A 85 -1.11 18.50 -23.20
CA GLN A 85 -0.21 17.50 -22.61
C GLN A 85 1.02 18.17 -22.00
N CYS A 86 1.38 17.76 -20.79
CA CYS A 86 2.57 18.19 -20.05
C CYS A 86 3.09 17.02 -19.20
N ASN A 87 4.40 16.74 -19.22
CA ASN A 87 5.06 15.69 -18.41
C ASN A 87 4.33 14.35 -18.41
N HIS A 88 3.94 13.87 -19.60
CA HIS A 88 3.17 12.62 -19.82
C HIS A 88 1.77 12.60 -19.17
N VAL A 89 1.27 13.77 -18.76
CA VAL A 89 -0.10 13.93 -18.26
C VAL A 89 -0.94 14.60 -19.33
N GLN A 90 -2.09 14.02 -19.63
CA GLN A 90 -3.05 14.52 -20.59
C GLN A 90 -4.18 15.27 -19.89
N LEU A 91 -4.48 16.49 -20.31
CA LEU A 91 -5.69 17.21 -19.94
C LEU A 91 -6.81 16.74 -20.85
N MET A 92 -7.88 16.22 -20.27
CA MET A 92 -9.10 15.81 -20.96
C MET A 92 -10.01 17.02 -21.24
N ASN A 93 -10.98 16.85 -22.14
CA ASN A 93 -11.89 17.91 -22.57
C ASN A 93 -12.79 18.44 -21.43
N ASN A 94 -13.05 17.63 -20.41
CA ASN A 94 -13.77 18.03 -19.19
C ASN A 94 -12.88 18.67 -18.11
N GLY A 95 -11.61 18.91 -18.39
CA GLY A 95 -10.68 19.56 -17.46
C GLY A 95 -10.02 18.61 -16.43
N MET A 96 -10.30 17.32 -16.47
CA MET A 96 -9.63 16.32 -15.63
C MET A 96 -8.29 15.90 -16.24
N LEU A 97 -7.38 15.42 -15.40
CA LEU A 97 -6.09 14.89 -15.82
C LEU A 97 -6.14 13.37 -15.93
N ALA A 98 -5.53 12.82 -16.98
CA ALA A 98 -5.36 11.38 -17.16
C ALA A 98 -3.94 11.05 -17.59
N SER A 99 -3.46 9.88 -17.19
CA SER A 99 -2.31 9.23 -17.81
C SER A 99 -2.81 8.41 -18.98
N VAL A 100 -2.31 8.68 -20.18
CA VAL A 100 -2.69 7.95 -21.39
C VAL A 100 -1.60 6.97 -21.79
N ARG A 101 -1.98 5.82 -22.26
CA ARG A 101 -1.11 4.75 -22.69
C ARG A 101 -1.31 4.41 -24.17
N LYS A 102 -0.21 4.28 -24.91
CA LYS A 102 -0.22 3.98 -26.34
C LYS A 102 0.19 2.55 -26.68
N ASP A 103 0.99 1.96 -25.85
CA ASP A 103 1.46 0.57 -25.96
C ASP A 103 0.46 -0.40 -25.33
N GLN A 104 0.60 -1.65 -25.71
CA GLN A 104 -0.13 -2.78 -25.12
C GLN A 104 0.91 -3.73 -24.56
N PRO A 105 1.01 -3.88 -23.24
CA PRO A 105 1.96 -4.77 -22.60
C PRO A 105 1.59 -6.23 -22.84
N ASP A 106 2.56 -7.10 -22.67
CA ASP A 106 2.31 -8.52 -22.50
C ASP A 106 1.88 -8.77 -21.05
N LEU A 107 0.65 -9.22 -20.85
CA LEU A 107 0.07 -9.54 -19.54
C LEU A 107 -0.15 -11.03 -19.34
N SER A 108 0.38 -11.87 -20.22
CA SER A 108 0.17 -13.32 -20.15
C SER A 108 0.58 -13.90 -18.79
N ALA A 109 1.70 -13.44 -18.22
CA ALA A 109 2.13 -13.89 -16.89
C ALA A 109 1.13 -13.52 -15.80
N PHE A 110 0.57 -12.31 -15.80
CA PHE A 110 -0.46 -11.89 -14.87
C PHE A 110 -1.76 -12.69 -15.04
N GLU A 111 -2.21 -12.84 -16.29
CA GLU A 111 -3.43 -13.57 -16.66
C GLU A 111 -3.33 -15.05 -16.21
N ASP A 112 -2.21 -15.72 -16.52
CA ASP A 112 -1.97 -17.13 -16.16
C ASP A 112 -1.86 -17.33 -14.65
N ASN A 113 -1.24 -16.37 -13.93
CA ASN A 113 -1.12 -16.45 -12.47
C ASN A 113 -2.46 -16.24 -11.76
N LEU A 114 -3.34 -15.36 -12.25
CA LEU A 114 -4.70 -15.25 -11.71
C LEU A 114 -5.50 -16.55 -11.90
N VAL A 115 -5.41 -17.16 -13.08
CA VAL A 115 -6.04 -18.46 -13.34
C VAL A 115 -5.47 -19.54 -12.42
N SER A 116 -4.14 -19.54 -12.22
CA SER A 116 -3.47 -20.46 -11.30
C SER A 116 -3.90 -20.24 -9.85
N LEU A 117 -4.00 -18.99 -9.41
CA LEU A 117 -4.48 -18.65 -8.06
C LEU A 117 -5.93 -19.11 -7.87
N ASN A 118 -6.82 -18.85 -8.83
CA ASN A 118 -8.21 -19.28 -8.74
C ASN A 118 -8.33 -20.81 -8.61
N ARG A 119 -7.60 -21.56 -9.44
CA ARG A 119 -7.59 -23.04 -9.37
C ARG A 119 -7.07 -23.58 -8.04
N PHE A 120 -6.03 -22.92 -7.50
CA PHE A 120 -5.51 -23.26 -6.18
C PHE A 120 -6.58 -23.03 -5.10
N LEU A 121 -7.25 -21.89 -5.13
CA LEU A 121 -8.31 -21.53 -4.16
C LEU A 121 -9.53 -22.45 -4.29
N GLU A 122 -9.95 -22.80 -5.51
CA GLU A 122 -11.03 -23.76 -5.74
C GLU A 122 -10.70 -25.14 -5.15
N LYS A 123 -9.45 -25.61 -5.27
CA LYS A 123 -9.00 -26.87 -4.68
C LYS A 123 -9.09 -26.87 -3.15
N GLU A 124 -8.84 -25.73 -2.54
CA GLU A 124 -8.89 -25.53 -1.08
C GLU A 124 -10.29 -25.10 -0.56
N ASP A 125 -11.30 -25.07 -1.45
CA ASP A 125 -12.68 -24.63 -1.16
C ASP A 125 -12.75 -23.17 -0.63
N ILE A 126 -11.82 -22.32 -1.07
CA ILE A 126 -11.77 -20.90 -0.71
C ILE A 126 -12.32 -20.07 -1.89
N PRO A 127 -13.42 -19.34 -1.71
CA PRO A 127 -13.96 -18.46 -2.76
C PRO A 127 -12.98 -17.34 -3.14
N PHE A 128 -13.01 -16.98 -4.43
CA PHE A 128 -12.21 -15.89 -4.99
C PHE A 128 -13.09 -14.89 -5.76
N ILE A 129 -12.78 -13.61 -5.67
CA ILE A 129 -13.38 -12.53 -6.46
C ILE A 129 -12.27 -11.60 -6.95
N TYR A 130 -12.14 -11.45 -8.26
CA TYR A 130 -11.27 -10.45 -8.87
C TYR A 130 -12.09 -9.23 -9.29
N LEU A 131 -11.64 -8.02 -8.91
CA LEU A 131 -12.21 -6.76 -9.35
C LEU A 131 -11.18 -5.96 -10.14
N SER A 132 -11.57 -5.51 -11.32
CA SER A 132 -10.75 -4.60 -12.11
C SER A 132 -11.04 -3.15 -11.69
N ALA A 133 -10.03 -2.44 -11.17
CA ALA A 133 -10.16 -1.02 -10.88
C ALA A 133 -10.41 -0.25 -12.19
N PRO A 134 -11.43 0.61 -12.27
CA PRO A 134 -11.83 1.26 -13.51
C PRO A 134 -10.84 2.33 -13.93
N HIS A 135 -10.64 2.46 -15.25
CA HIS A 135 -9.83 3.54 -15.81
C HIS A 135 -10.63 4.83 -15.93
N LYS A 136 -9.97 5.95 -15.67
CA LYS A 136 -10.57 7.28 -15.66
C LYS A 136 -10.98 7.80 -17.02
N VAL A 137 -10.38 7.33 -18.13
CA VAL A 137 -10.84 7.65 -19.48
C VAL A 137 -12.06 6.80 -19.77
N PRO A 138 -13.25 7.42 -20.03
CA PRO A 138 -14.49 6.66 -20.16
C PRO A 138 -14.52 5.79 -21.41
N THR A 139 -15.26 4.69 -21.33
CA THR A 139 -15.43 3.75 -22.45
C THR A 139 -16.50 4.23 -23.45
N GLY A 140 -17.53 4.95 -22.98
CA GLY A 140 -18.70 5.35 -23.79
C GLY A 140 -18.65 6.77 -24.35
N GLU A 141 -17.74 7.62 -23.87
CA GLU A 141 -17.65 9.02 -24.28
C GLU A 141 -16.21 9.44 -24.62
N GLN A 142 -16.06 10.28 -25.65
CA GLN A 142 -14.74 10.77 -26.06
C GLN A 142 -14.34 12.03 -25.27
N LEU A 143 -13.59 11.84 -24.19
CA LEU A 143 -13.03 12.92 -23.38
C LEU A 143 -11.58 13.30 -23.74
N LEU A 144 -10.88 12.47 -24.47
CA LEU A 144 -9.54 12.80 -24.93
C LEU A 144 -9.57 13.80 -26.09
N PRO A 145 -8.62 14.75 -26.17
CA PRO A 145 -8.47 15.62 -27.32
C PRO A 145 -8.29 14.85 -28.63
N ALA A 146 -8.68 15.44 -29.74
CA ALA A 146 -8.56 14.82 -31.07
C ALA A 146 -7.12 14.35 -31.34
N GLY A 147 -6.96 13.11 -31.78
CA GLY A 147 -5.68 12.48 -32.09
C GLY A 147 -4.93 11.90 -30.90
N VAL A 148 -5.42 12.08 -29.67
CA VAL A 148 -4.88 11.39 -28.48
C VAL A 148 -5.53 10.00 -28.39
N GLN A 149 -4.69 8.97 -28.28
CA GLN A 149 -5.12 7.59 -28.11
C GLN A 149 -4.74 7.09 -26.72
N ASP A 150 -5.61 6.29 -26.14
CA ASP A 150 -5.38 5.55 -24.91
C ASP A 150 -5.84 4.10 -25.08
N ARG A 151 -5.04 3.17 -24.56
CA ARG A 151 -5.29 1.73 -24.67
C ARG A 151 -5.60 1.05 -23.33
N GLN A 152 -5.67 1.79 -22.23
CA GLN A 152 -5.86 1.15 -20.91
C GLN A 152 -7.18 0.38 -20.83
N ASN A 153 -8.25 0.90 -21.40
CA ASN A 153 -9.52 0.14 -21.44
C ASN A 153 -9.40 -1.15 -22.27
N GLN A 154 -8.63 -1.16 -23.35
CA GLN A 154 -8.39 -2.36 -24.15
C GLN A 154 -7.55 -3.41 -23.39
N ILE A 155 -6.63 -2.96 -22.54
CA ILE A 155 -5.86 -3.84 -21.63
C ILE A 155 -6.82 -4.50 -20.63
N LEU A 156 -7.71 -3.73 -20.02
CA LEU A 156 -8.72 -4.27 -19.10
C LEU A 156 -9.66 -5.25 -19.79
N ASP A 157 -10.11 -4.95 -21.03
CA ASP A 157 -10.94 -5.87 -21.83
C ASP A 157 -10.23 -7.19 -22.09
N GLN A 158 -8.93 -7.15 -22.42
CA GLN A 158 -8.12 -8.35 -22.65
C GLN A 158 -8.08 -9.22 -21.40
N VAL A 159 -7.70 -8.65 -20.25
CA VAL A 159 -7.58 -9.39 -18.97
C VAL A 159 -8.93 -9.98 -18.58
N LEU A 160 -10.00 -9.18 -18.56
CA LEU A 160 -11.33 -9.67 -18.18
C LEU A 160 -11.82 -10.78 -19.11
N SER A 161 -11.62 -10.66 -20.44
CA SER A 161 -11.98 -11.70 -21.39
C SER A 161 -11.18 -13.00 -21.15
N HIS A 162 -9.90 -12.90 -20.80
CA HIS A 162 -9.08 -14.07 -20.47
C HIS A 162 -9.57 -14.76 -19.19
N LEU A 163 -9.91 -13.98 -18.17
CA LEU A 163 -10.43 -14.50 -16.89
C LEU A 163 -11.80 -15.17 -17.08
N GLU A 164 -12.70 -14.55 -17.84
CA GLU A 164 -14.02 -15.12 -18.16
C GLU A 164 -13.90 -16.46 -18.92
N MET A 165 -13.01 -16.54 -19.92
CA MET A 165 -12.75 -17.80 -20.66
C MET A 165 -12.21 -18.92 -19.77
N ASN A 166 -11.53 -18.58 -18.69
CA ASN A 166 -10.98 -19.52 -17.71
C ASN A 166 -11.87 -19.69 -16.47
N HIS A 167 -13.10 -19.16 -16.49
CA HIS A 167 -14.09 -19.25 -15.42
C HIS A 167 -13.63 -18.64 -14.07
N VAL A 168 -12.72 -17.67 -14.12
CA VAL A 168 -12.31 -16.93 -12.93
C VAL A 168 -13.40 -15.90 -12.59
N PRO A 169 -13.94 -15.88 -11.38
CA PRO A 169 -14.92 -14.87 -10.97
C PRO A 169 -14.31 -13.47 -11.04
N CYS A 170 -14.76 -12.66 -11.99
CA CYS A 170 -14.24 -11.31 -12.20
C CYS A 170 -15.37 -10.29 -12.40
N VAL A 171 -15.12 -9.05 -12.01
CA VAL A 171 -16.08 -7.95 -12.06
C VAL A 171 -15.45 -6.72 -12.70
N ASP A 172 -16.12 -6.19 -13.73
CA ASP A 172 -15.78 -4.93 -14.36
C ASP A 172 -16.59 -3.80 -13.70
N LEU A 173 -15.91 -2.85 -13.07
CA LEU A 173 -16.57 -1.69 -12.46
C LEU A 173 -16.75 -0.50 -13.44
N ARG A 174 -16.25 -0.57 -14.66
CA ARG A 174 -16.31 0.52 -15.65
C ARG A 174 -17.73 0.90 -16.08
N PRO A 175 -18.68 -0.05 -16.30
CA PRO A 175 -20.04 0.31 -16.71
C PRO A 175 -20.71 1.28 -15.76
N GLU A 176 -20.52 1.13 -14.45
CA GLU A 176 -21.14 1.94 -13.41
C GLU A 176 -20.33 3.18 -13.05
N MET A 177 -18.99 3.15 -13.23
CA MET A 177 -18.09 4.18 -12.68
C MET A 177 -17.38 5.03 -13.74
N SER A 178 -17.17 4.53 -14.95
CA SER A 178 -16.36 5.21 -15.97
C SER A 178 -16.82 4.97 -17.41
N SER A 179 -18.11 4.82 -17.67
CA SER A 179 -18.62 4.77 -19.03
C SER A 179 -19.02 6.14 -19.59
N THR A 180 -19.33 7.11 -18.74
CA THR A 180 -19.72 8.48 -19.13
C THR A 180 -18.87 9.55 -18.43
N ALA A 181 -18.85 10.76 -19.00
CA ALA A 181 -18.19 11.92 -18.40
C ALA A 181 -18.71 12.21 -16.98
N GLY A 182 -20.02 12.17 -16.79
CA GLY A 182 -20.66 12.44 -15.49
C GLY A 182 -20.28 11.43 -14.42
N GLN A 183 -20.11 10.16 -14.76
CA GLN A 183 -19.61 9.13 -13.84
C GLN A 183 -18.15 9.40 -13.45
N VAL A 184 -17.29 9.69 -14.44
CA VAL A 184 -15.89 10.00 -14.18
C VAL A 184 -15.74 11.23 -13.29
N GLU A 185 -16.51 12.29 -13.52
CA GLU A 185 -16.52 13.49 -12.69
C GLU A 185 -17.05 13.24 -11.27
N SER A 186 -17.95 12.27 -11.11
CA SER A 186 -18.52 11.91 -9.80
C SER A 186 -17.63 11.03 -8.96
N TYR A 187 -16.88 10.11 -9.59
CA TYR A 187 -16.19 9.03 -8.90
C TYR A 187 -14.67 9.15 -8.88
N PHE A 188 -14.07 10.08 -9.63
CA PHE A 188 -12.62 10.23 -9.69
C PHE A 188 -12.18 11.63 -9.28
N TYR A 189 -10.95 11.71 -8.74
CA TYR A 189 -10.28 12.99 -8.56
C TYR A 189 -9.92 13.62 -9.90
N ARG A 190 -9.98 14.93 -9.98
CA ARG A 190 -9.63 15.65 -11.20
C ARG A 190 -8.15 15.55 -11.53
N THR A 191 -7.29 15.68 -10.54
CA THR A 191 -5.84 15.77 -10.69
C THR A 191 -5.09 14.49 -10.32
N ASP A 192 -5.80 13.42 -9.94
CA ASP A 192 -5.24 12.11 -9.65
C ASP A 192 -5.79 11.02 -10.57
N HIS A 193 -5.14 9.85 -10.60
CA HIS A 193 -5.63 8.70 -11.35
C HIS A 193 -6.62 7.85 -10.56
N HIS A 194 -6.63 7.98 -9.26
CA HIS A 194 -7.51 7.22 -8.38
C HIS A 194 -8.95 7.74 -8.39
N TRP A 195 -9.86 6.89 -7.98
CA TRP A 195 -11.18 7.30 -7.55
C TRP A 195 -11.13 8.17 -6.30
N ASN A 196 -12.16 8.97 -6.09
CA ASN A 196 -12.38 9.74 -4.87
C ASN A 196 -13.05 8.87 -3.78
N ALA A 197 -13.31 9.40 -2.59
CA ALA A 197 -13.93 8.65 -1.51
C ALA A 197 -15.32 8.11 -1.88
N ARG A 198 -16.09 8.84 -2.71
CA ARG A 198 -17.38 8.37 -3.22
C ARG A 198 -17.23 7.18 -4.16
N GLY A 199 -16.23 7.21 -5.07
CA GLY A 199 -15.94 6.09 -5.96
C GLY A 199 -15.49 4.85 -5.20
N ALA A 200 -14.60 5.01 -4.23
CA ALA A 200 -14.18 3.93 -3.35
C ALA A 200 -15.35 3.36 -2.51
N PHE A 201 -16.26 4.22 -2.04
CA PHE A 201 -17.44 3.78 -1.31
C PHE A 201 -18.42 3.00 -2.21
N TYR A 202 -18.59 3.43 -3.46
CA TYR A 202 -19.37 2.66 -4.43
C TYR A 202 -18.76 1.27 -4.68
N ALA A 203 -17.43 1.19 -4.85
CA ALA A 203 -16.75 -0.09 -4.99
C ALA A 203 -16.94 -0.99 -3.75
N PHE A 204 -16.88 -0.42 -2.54
CA PHE A 204 -17.20 -1.13 -1.31
C PHE A 204 -18.64 -1.70 -1.32
N GLN A 205 -19.64 -0.90 -1.70
CA GLN A 205 -21.03 -1.37 -1.79
C GLN A 205 -21.14 -2.53 -2.79
N ARG A 206 -20.51 -2.41 -3.95
CA ARG A 206 -20.54 -3.46 -4.97
C ARG A 206 -19.85 -4.75 -4.50
N ILE A 207 -18.73 -4.64 -3.76
CA ILE A 207 -18.08 -5.79 -3.15
C ILE A 207 -19.01 -6.47 -2.14
N MET A 208 -19.69 -5.72 -1.30
CA MET A 208 -20.64 -6.29 -0.33
C MET A 208 -21.82 -7.01 -1.01
N GLU A 209 -22.35 -6.48 -2.12
CA GLU A 209 -23.38 -7.16 -2.93
C GLU A 209 -22.87 -8.53 -3.45
N LEU A 210 -21.64 -8.56 -4.02
CA LEU A 210 -21.03 -9.79 -4.52
C LEU A 210 -20.78 -10.82 -3.41
N ILE A 211 -20.38 -10.35 -2.23
CA ILE A 211 -20.21 -11.23 -1.07
C ILE A 211 -21.56 -11.81 -0.63
N GLN A 212 -22.62 -11.00 -0.60
CA GLN A 212 -23.95 -11.47 -0.24
C GLN A 212 -24.55 -12.44 -1.27
N GLU A 213 -24.25 -12.29 -2.55
CA GLU A 213 -24.61 -13.25 -3.59
C GLU A 213 -23.99 -14.64 -3.32
N ARG A 214 -22.75 -14.67 -2.80
CA ARG A 214 -22.02 -15.89 -2.47
C ARG A 214 -22.31 -16.42 -1.08
N PHE A 215 -22.49 -15.52 -0.11
CA PHE A 215 -22.73 -15.79 1.29
C PHE A 215 -24.02 -15.09 1.75
N PRO A 216 -25.20 -15.69 1.55
CA PRO A 216 -26.49 -15.03 1.83
C PRO A 216 -26.70 -14.61 3.30
N ASP A 217 -25.97 -15.22 4.23
CA ASP A 217 -26.03 -14.91 5.67
C ASP A 217 -25.17 -13.69 6.05
N VAL A 218 -24.30 -13.21 5.15
CA VAL A 218 -23.49 -12.02 5.37
C VAL A 218 -24.36 -10.78 5.32
N LYS A 219 -24.22 -9.94 6.33
CA LYS A 219 -24.93 -8.67 6.44
C LYS A 219 -24.07 -7.55 5.84
N ALA A 220 -24.71 -6.60 5.19
CA ALA A 220 -24.12 -5.37 4.69
C ALA A 220 -24.62 -4.18 5.54
N SER A 221 -24.46 -4.29 6.86
CA SER A 221 -25.04 -3.36 7.83
C SER A 221 -24.47 -1.95 7.73
N CYS A 222 -23.22 -1.84 7.29
CA CYS A 222 -22.50 -0.56 7.16
C CYS A 222 -22.44 -0.04 5.71
N ALA A 223 -22.89 -0.81 4.72
CA ALA A 223 -22.80 -0.44 3.29
C ALA A 223 -23.90 0.55 2.82
N HIS A 224 -24.64 1.16 3.75
CA HIS A 224 -25.68 2.15 3.45
C HIS A 224 -25.12 3.57 3.52
N SER A 225 -25.25 4.36 2.45
CA SER A 225 -24.65 5.70 2.32
C SER A 225 -25.13 6.73 3.34
N ASP A 226 -26.35 6.58 3.88
CA ASP A 226 -26.91 7.44 4.94
C ASP A 226 -26.22 7.26 6.30
N LEU A 227 -25.51 6.15 6.50
CA LEU A 227 -24.70 5.88 7.69
C LEU A 227 -23.33 6.56 7.65
N TRP A 228 -23.00 7.24 6.55
CA TRP A 228 -21.69 7.87 6.37
C TRP A 228 -21.81 9.37 6.15
N GLU A 229 -20.79 10.08 6.56
CA GLU A 229 -20.62 11.51 6.31
C GLU A 229 -19.50 11.72 5.31
N ASN A 230 -19.78 12.50 4.27
CA ASN A 230 -18.75 12.93 3.33
C ASN A 230 -18.26 14.33 3.71
N VAL A 231 -17.05 14.42 4.23
CA VAL A 231 -16.36 15.65 4.59
C VAL A 231 -15.52 16.12 3.41
N ILE A 232 -15.80 17.30 2.87
CA ILE A 232 -15.09 17.87 1.71
C ILE A 232 -14.26 19.08 2.17
N LEU A 233 -12.97 19.05 1.90
CA LEU A 233 -12.03 20.17 2.06
C LEU A 233 -11.73 20.75 0.67
N PRO A 234 -12.30 21.90 0.30
CA PRO A 234 -12.21 22.42 -1.07
C PRO A 234 -10.81 22.94 -1.39
N ASN A 235 -10.32 22.61 -2.58
CA ASN A 235 -8.99 22.99 -3.10
C ASN A 235 -7.81 22.60 -2.20
N TRP A 236 -7.95 21.52 -1.45
CA TRP A 236 -6.97 21.05 -0.47
C TRP A 236 -5.92 20.12 -1.03
N TRP A 237 -6.13 19.60 -2.23
CA TRP A 237 -5.32 18.52 -2.78
C TRP A 237 -4.79 18.78 -4.18
N LEU A 238 -3.66 18.16 -4.48
CA LEU A 238 -3.10 18.03 -5.83
C LEU A 238 -2.61 16.59 -5.98
N GLY A 239 -3.35 15.80 -6.76
CA GLY A 239 -3.05 14.39 -6.96
C GLY A 239 -1.74 14.14 -7.72
N SER A 240 -1.39 12.87 -7.88
CA SER A 240 -0.14 12.43 -8.51
C SER A 240 0.09 13.02 -9.90
N SER A 241 -0.94 13.06 -10.74
CA SER A 241 -0.89 13.71 -12.06
C SER A 241 -0.76 15.22 -11.94
N GLY A 242 -1.48 15.82 -11.00
CA GLY A 242 -1.43 17.27 -10.75
C GLY A 242 -0.05 17.73 -10.25
N ARG A 243 0.59 16.98 -9.36
CA ARG A 243 1.95 17.28 -8.86
C ARG A 243 3.00 17.24 -9.97
N ARG A 244 2.81 16.42 -11.00
CA ARG A 244 3.71 16.35 -12.16
C ARG A 244 3.62 17.57 -13.08
N VAL A 245 2.51 18.30 -13.07
CA VAL A 245 2.25 19.44 -13.97
C VAL A 245 2.06 20.77 -13.26
N GLY A 246 1.81 20.74 -11.96
CA GLY A 246 1.55 21.90 -11.10
C GLY A 246 0.15 22.51 -11.25
N PRO A 247 -0.32 23.28 -10.25
CA PRO A 247 -1.69 23.78 -10.20
C PRO A 247 -2.03 24.80 -11.28
N LEU A 248 -1.06 25.45 -11.91
CA LEU A 248 -1.31 26.37 -13.03
C LEU A 248 -1.69 25.66 -14.34
N PHE A 249 -1.52 24.34 -14.44
CA PHE A 249 -1.91 23.58 -15.62
C PHE A 249 -3.40 23.17 -15.58
N ALA A 250 -3.89 22.67 -14.44
CA ALA A 250 -5.24 22.12 -14.31
C ALA A 250 -5.98 22.51 -13.00
N GLY A 251 -5.37 23.35 -12.13
CA GLY A 251 -5.90 23.68 -10.82
C GLY A 251 -5.64 22.60 -9.78
N THR A 252 -6.33 22.69 -8.65
CA THR A 252 -6.28 21.78 -7.49
C THR A 252 -7.56 20.95 -7.40
N ASP A 253 -7.56 19.93 -6.57
CA ASP A 253 -8.71 19.09 -6.22
C ASP A 253 -9.27 19.42 -4.83
N ASP A 254 -10.48 18.96 -4.60
CA ASP A 254 -11.05 18.86 -3.27
C ASP A 254 -10.56 17.55 -2.63
N LEU A 255 -10.25 17.60 -1.33
CA LEU A 255 -9.99 16.41 -0.53
C LEU A 255 -11.30 15.98 0.11
N ASP A 256 -11.74 14.76 -0.14
CA ASP A 256 -12.93 14.19 0.47
C ASP A 256 -12.60 13.03 1.41
N LEU A 257 -13.36 12.92 2.50
CA LEU A 257 -13.31 11.85 3.48
C LEU A 257 -14.71 11.29 3.68
N CYS A 258 -14.85 9.98 3.64
CA CYS A 258 -16.07 9.28 4.01
C CYS A 258 -15.87 8.69 5.41
N LEU A 259 -16.63 9.18 6.39
CA LEU A 259 -16.51 8.81 7.80
C LEU A 259 -17.81 8.19 8.31
N PRO A 260 -17.78 7.12 9.12
CA PRO A 260 -18.98 6.51 9.66
C PRO A 260 -19.64 7.41 10.72
N ARG A 261 -20.98 7.42 10.75
CA ARG A 261 -21.81 8.07 11.77
C ARG A 261 -22.19 7.11 12.92
N PHE A 262 -21.76 5.87 12.82
CA PHE A 262 -21.98 4.84 13.83
C PHE A 262 -20.70 4.59 14.62
N GLU A 263 -20.87 4.03 15.82
CA GLU A 263 -19.72 3.69 16.66
C GLU A 263 -18.96 2.49 16.11
N THR A 264 -17.64 2.58 16.15
CA THR A 264 -16.71 1.54 15.76
C THR A 264 -15.73 1.24 16.90
N ASP A 265 -15.23 0.01 16.96
CA ASP A 265 -14.17 -0.41 17.87
C ASP A 265 -13.24 -1.33 17.08
N MET A 266 -12.12 -0.79 16.67
CA MET A 266 -11.26 -1.37 15.66
C MET A 266 -9.81 -1.37 16.11
N ALA A 267 -9.05 -2.29 15.55
CA ALA A 267 -7.58 -2.26 15.61
C ALA A 267 -7.00 -2.46 14.21
N ARG A 268 -5.87 -1.82 13.96
CA ARG A 268 -5.05 -2.03 12.77
C ARG A 268 -3.61 -2.21 13.17
N TYR A 269 -3.00 -3.27 12.69
CA TYR A 269 -1.60 -3.55 12.89
C TYR A 269 -0.89 -3.68 11.54
N THR A 270 0.25 -3.02 11.42
CA THR A 270 1.12 -3.07 10.25
C THR A 270 2.51 -3.48 10.72
N PRO A 271 2.97 -4.73 10.44
CA PRO A 271 4.26 -5.24 10.90
C PRO A 271 5.42 -4.31 10.56
N GLY A 272 6.30 -4.06 11.52
CA GLY A 272 7.45 -3.18 11.36
C GLY A 272 7.16 -1.68 11.31
N TYR A 273 5.88 -1.27 11.37
CA TYR A 273 5.49 0.15 11.28
C TYR A 273 4.73 0.63 12.51
N TRP A 274 3.45 0.27 12.67
CA TRP A 274 2.61 0.77 13.75
C TRP A 274 1.39 -0.11 14.07
N ALA A 275 0.83 0.15 15.26
CA ALA A 275 -0.44 -0.38 15.71
C ALA A 275 -1.37 0.79 16.11
N PHE A 276 -2.65 0.67 15.79
CA PHE A 276 -3.69 1.63 16.15
C PHE A 276 -4.90 0.88 16.71
N LYS A 277 -5.52 1.43 17.76
CA LYS A 277 -6.75 0.90 18.35
C LYS A 277 -7.68 2.04 18.70
N GLY A 278 -8.97 1.92 18.39
CA GLY A 278 -9.98 2.92 18.67
C GLY A 278 -11.09 2.97 17.64
N ASP A 279 -11.62 4.17 17.42
CA ASP A 279 -12.64 4.38 16.40
C ASP A 279 -12.07 4.35 14.97
N PHE A 280 -12.96 4.30 13.98
CA PHE A 280 -12.61 4.28 12.56
C PHE A 280 -11.65 5.39 12.17
N ARG A 281 -11.90 6.62 12.65
CA ARG A 281 -11.09 7.79 12.27
C ARG A 281 -9.68 7.67 12.81
N HIS A 282 -9.54 7.30 14.08
CA HIS A 282 -8.23 7.11 14.70
C HIS A 282 -7.43 5.98 14.05
N VAL A 283 -8.10 4.87 13.73
CA VAL A 283 -7.44 3.67 13.17
C VAL A 283 -7.11 3.83 11.69
N ASN A 284 -8.00 4.40 10.89
CA ASN A 284 -7.93 4.36 9.43
C ASN A 284 -7.55 5.69 8.79
N VAL A 285 -7.72 6.84 9.47
CA VAL A 285 -7.41 8.16 8.89
C VAL A 285 -6.13 8.73 9.49
N ARG A 286 -5.24 9.17 8.63
CA ARG A 286 -4.00 9.86 9.03
C ARG A 286 -4.25 11.37 9.00
N GLU A 287 -4.53 11.95 10.15
CA GLU A 287 -4.85 13.37 10.31
C GLU A 287 -3.76 14.29 9.76
N TRP A 288 -2.49 13.89 9.86
CA TRP A 288 -1.39 14.67 9.31
C TRP A 288 -1.53 14.95 7.81
N PHE A 289 -2.03 13.99 7.01
CA PHE A 289 -2.32 14.21 5.59
C PHE A 289 -3.57 15.06 5.36
N VAL A 290 -4.48 15.09 6.33
CA VAL A 290 -5.69 15.91 6.28
C VAL A 290 -5.39 17.36 6.68
N GLU A 291 -4.56 17.56 7.69
CA GLU A 291 -4.23 18.88 8.24
C GLU A 291 -3.21 19.65 7.40
N ASN A 292 -2.42 18.95 6.58
CA ASN A 292 -1.32 19.55 5.83
C ASN A 292 -1.65 19.70 4.35
N SER A 293 -1.73 20.95 3.89
CA SER A 293 -2.03 21.33 2.50
C SER A 293 -0.81 21.54 1.62
N ASP A 294 0.39 21.04 1.98
CA ASP A 294 1.55 21.09 1.08
C ASP A 294 1.42 20.04 -0.04
N TYR A 295 0.43 20.29 -0.89
CA TYR A 295 0.00 19.38 -1.96
C TYR A 295 1.05 19.15 -3.06
N MET A 296 2.13 19.93 -3.11
CA MET A 296 3.22 19.66 -4.06
C MET A 296 4.20 18.61 -3.56
N VAL A 297 4.23 18.34 -2.26
CA VAL A 297 5.15 17.41 -1.60
C VAL A 297 4.42 16.15 -1.14
N LEU A 298 3.23 16.32 -0.55
CA LEU A 298 2.48 15.25 0.07
C LEU A 298 1.52 14.56 -0.90
N ASP A 299 1.41 13.24 -0.78
CA ASP A 299 0.34 12.47 -1.40
C ASP A 299 -0.83 12.32 -0.43
N ASN A 300 -1.77 13.27 -0.49
CA ASN A 300 -2.91 13.25 0.41
C ASN A 300 -3.89 12.08 0.12
N TYR A 301 -3.66 11.27 -0.92
CA TYR A 301 -4.38 10.00 -1.10
C TYR A 301 -4.04 9.01 0.02
N ASP A 302 -2.85 9.10 0.58
CA ASP A 302 -2.39 8.31 1.73
C ASP A 302 -3.12 8.64 3.06
N ARG A 303 -4.08 9.58 3.06
CA ARG A 303 -4.90 9.89 4.26
C ARG A 303 -5.65 8.69 4.81
N TYR A 304 -6.04 7.76 3.95
CA TYR A 304 -6.51 6.45 4.38
C TYR A 304 -5.31 5.52 4.57
N VAL A 305 -5.30 4.78 5.67
CA VAL A 305 -4.25 3.82 6.04
C VAL A 305 -2.88 4.46 6.30
N GLY A 306 -2.46 5.46 5.54
CA GLY A 306 -1.17 6.14 5.62
C GLY A 306 -0.17 5.72 4.55
N GLY A 307 -0.61 4.91 3.57
CA GLY A 307 0.20 4.45 2.44
C GLY A 307 -0.02 2.98 2.11
N ASN A 308 0.77 2.47 1.17
CA ASN A 308 0.77 1.06 0.81
C ASN A 308 1.78 0.31 1.68
N TYR A 309 1.29 -0.65 2.45
CA TYR A 309 2.12 -1.50 3.31
C TYR A 309 2.13 -2.94 2.79
N PRO A 310 3.23 -3.66 2.98
CA PRO A 310 3.35 -5.05 2.55
C PRO A 310 2.25 -5.94 3.09
N LEU A 311 1.98 -5.82 4.39
CA LEU A 311 0.97 -6.58 5.11
C LEU A 311 0.33 -5.69 6.17
N THR A 312 -1.00 -5.74 6.25
CA THR A 312 -1.77 -5.02 7.27
C THR A 312 -2.91 -5.90 7.76
N TYR A 313 -3.14 -5.88 9.06
CA TYR A 313 -4.24 -6.59 9.71
C TYR A 313 -5.26 -5.57 10.22
N HIS A 314 -6.52 -5.69 9.79
CA HIS A 314 -7.63 -4.99 10.41
C HIS A 314 -8.44 -5.96 11.27
N ARG A 315 -8.86 -5.51 12.44
CA ARG A 315 -9.71 -6.25 13.36
C ARG A 315 -10.86 -5.34 13.82
N ASN A 316 -12.06 -5.88 13.97
CA ASN A 316 -13.23 -5.12 14.36
C ASN A 316 -14.10 -5.93 15.35
N ALA A 317 -14.17 -5.46 16.60
CA ALA A 317 -14.93 -6.12 17.66
C ALA A 317 -16.46 -5.97 17.50
N ARG A 318 -16.91 -4.98 16.73
CA ARG A 318 -18.33 -4.70 16.51
C ARG A 318 -18.89 -5.28 15.23
N ALA A 319 -18.05 -5.83 14.35
CA ALA A 319 -18.52 -6.43 13.12
C ALA A 319 -19.41 -7.65 13.37
N GLU A 320 -20.52 -7.71 12.66
CA GLU A 320 -21.47 -8.83 12.78
C GLU A 320 -21.00 -10.06 11.98
N ASN A 321 -20.27 -9.85 10.89
CA ASN A 321 -19.79 -10.92 10.03
C ASN A 321 -18.46 -11.47 10.56
N ARG A 322 -18.52 -12.68 11.10
CA ARG A 322 -17.37 -13.39 11.65
C ARG A 322 -16.62 -14.14 10.54
N MET A 323 -15.93 -13.37 9.70
CA MET A 323 -15.14 -13.88 8.59
C MET A 323 -13.75 -13.24 8.61
N ASN A 324 -12.77 -14.00 8.15
CA ASN A 324 -11.43 -13.50 7.81
C ASN A 324 -11.32 -13.38 6.29
N ILE A 325 -11.16 -12.15 5.79
CA ILE A 325 -11.05 -11.86 4.36
C ILE A 325 -9.59 -11.53 4.06
N LEU A 326 -9.02 -12.18 3.03
CA LEU A 326 -7.73 -11.78 2.48
C LEU A 326 -7.95 -10.81 1.31
N LEU A 327 -7.39 -9.62 1.42
CA LEU A 327 -7.37 -8.63 0.35
C LEU A 327 -5.99 -8.61 -0.31
N ILE A 328 -5.91 -8.84 -1.61
CA ILE A 328 -4.70 -8.66 -2.43
C ILE A 328 -4.91 -7.38 -3.25
N LYS A 329 -3.99 -6.41 -3.12
CA LYS A 329 -4.33 -5.07 -3.53
C LYS A 329 -3.20 -4.23 -4.13
N ASP A 330 -3.60 -3.14 -4.80
CA ASP A 330 -2.78 -1.95 -5.00
C ASP A 330 -3.39 -0.73 -4.27
N SER A 331 -2.93 0.46 -4.62
CA SER A 331 -3.37 1.70 -3.97
C SER A 331 -4.86 2.02 -4.10
N PHE A 332 -5.55 1.50 -5.13
CA PHE A 332 -6.98 1.72 -5.27
C PHE A 332 -7.79 1.14 -4.10
N MET A 333 -7.33 0.04 -3.51
CA MET A 333 -8.02 -0.59 -2.38
C MET A 333 -7.91 0.21 -1.06
N MET A 334 -6.93 1.12 -0.88
CA MET A 334 -6.68 1.78 0.42
C MET A 334 -7.94 2.35 1.12
N PRO A 335 -8.81 3.14 0.47
CA PRO A 335 -10.05 3.54 1.14
C PRO A 335 -11.06 2.40 1.28
N VAL A 336 -11.08 1.46 0.34
CA VAL A 336 -12.04 0.33 0.33
C VAL A 336 -11.75 -0.64 1.47
N GLU A 337 -10.47 -0.95 1.76
CA GLU A 337 -10.10 -1.80 2.90
C GLU A 337 -10.57 -1.21 4.23
N CYS A 338 -10.53 0.15 4.36
CA CYS A 338 -11.07 0.83 5.54
C CYS A 338 -12.58 0.66 5.66
N PHE A 339 -13.32 0.73 4.55
CA PHE A 339 -14.78 0.53 4.58
C PHE A 339 -15.13 -0.93 4.84
N LEU A 340 -14.47 -1.88 4.16
CA LEU A 340 -14.65 -3.33 4.40
C LEU A 340 -14.35 -3.71 5.85
N SER A 341 -13.38 -3.07 6.49
CA SER A 341 -13.04 -3.34 7.89
C SER A 341 -14.16 -2.98 8.88
N THR A 342 -15.20 -2.26 8.45
CA THR A 342 -16.40 -2.03 9.29
C THR A 342 -17.40 -3.19 9.25
N GLU A 343 -17.37 -4.01 8.20
CA GLU A 343 -18.31 -5.12 8.01
C GLU A 343 -17.81 -6.47 8.54
N PHE A 344 -16.49 -6.68 8.56
CA PHE A 344 -15.88 -7.96 8.88
C PHE A 344 -14.99 -7.89 10.12
N THR A 345 -14.96 -9.02 10.85
CA THR A 345 -14.17 -9.13 12.08
C THR A 345 -12.67 -9.12 11.83
N ALA A 346 -12.24 -9.63 10.67
CA ALA A 346 -10.84 -9.70 10.32
C ALA A 346 -10.64 -9.45 8.81
N LEU A 347 -9.72 -8.55 8.48
CA LEU A 347 -9.15 -8.43 7.14
C LEU A 347 -7.64 -8.54 7.25
N ASP A 348 -7.07 -9.40 6.43
CA ASP A 348 -5.64 -9.45 6.17
C ASP A 348 -5.42 -8.83 4.79
N VAL A 349 -4.54 -7.84 4.68
CA VAL A 349 -4.36 -7.04 3.47
C VAL A 349 -2.92 -7.13 3.01
N ILE A 350 -2.70 -7.64 1.81
CA ILE A 350 -1.38 -7.79 1.19
C ILE A 350 -1.27 -6.89 -0.03
N ASP A 351 -0.22 -6.07 -0.05
CA ASP A 351 0.25 -5.38 -1.26
C ASP A 351 1.46 -6.14 -1.81
N PRO A 352 1.32 -6.85 -2.93
CA PRO A 352 2.41 -7.69 -3.46
C PRO A 352 3.70 -6.92 -3.73
N ARG A 353 3.63 -5.62 -4.01
CA ARG A 353 4.81 -4.77 -4.33
C ARG A 353 5.81 -4.61 -3.18
N GLY A 354 5.40 -4.89 -1.98
CA GLY A 354 6.27 -4.79 -0.82
C GLY A 354 6.30 -6.05 0.04
N TYR A 355 5.51 -7.06 -0.32
CA TYR A 355 5.40 -8.29 0.44
C TYR A 355 6.40 -9.33 -0.07
N ASP A 356 7.45 -9.55 0.68
CA ASP A 356 8.59 -10.43 0.36
C ASP A 356 8.82 -11.58 1.37
N GLN A 357 7.93 -11.73 2.36
CA GLN A 357 8.09 -12.72 3.42
C GLN A 357 7.86 -14.15 2.91
N MET A 358 6.86 -14.33 2.06
CA MET A 358 6.52 -15.62 1.43
C MET A 358 5.64 -15.40 0.20
N SER A 359 5.39 -16.45 -0.59
CA SER A 359 4.44 -16.35 -1.69
C SER A 359 2.99 -16.17 -1.19
N ILE A 360 2.13 -15.62 -2.04
CA ILE A 360 0.69 -15.44 -1.72
C ILE A 360 0.01 -16.79 -1.41
N LYS A 361 0.35 -17.86 -2.18
CA LYS A 361 -0.20 -19.19 -1.94
C LYS A 361 0.29 -19.80 -0.64
N ASP A 362 1.57 -19.57 -0.27
CA ASP A 362 2.09 -19.99 1.04
C ASP A 362 1.38 -19.26 2.18
N TYR A 363 1.16 -17.94 2.02
CA TYR A 363 0.41 -17.17 3.01
C TYR A 363 -1.00 -17.73 3.21
N ILE A 364 -1.71 -18.02 2.13
CA ILE A 364 -3.06 -18.60 2.17
C ILE A 364 -3.02 -19.98 2.85
N ALA A 365 -2.06 -20.84 2.52
CA ALA A 365 -1.92 -22.15 3.13
C ALA A 365 -1.67 -22.08 4.64
N LEU A 366 -0.86 -21.11 5.09
CA LEU A 366 -0.54 -20.91 6.50
C LEU A 366 -1.64 -20.17 7.27
N ASN A 367 -2.38 -19.27 6.60
CA ASN A 367 -3.43 -18.43 7.18
C ASN A 367 -4.71 -18.49 6.32
N PRO A 368 -5.39 -19.65 6.23
CA PRO A 368 -6.50 -19.83 5.32
C PRO A 368 -7.64 -18.83 5.60
N PRO A 369 -8.00 -17.98 4.61
CA PRO A 369 -9.12 -17.04 4.74
C PRO A 369 -10.45 -17.70 4.37
N ASP A 370 -11.56 -17.08 4.75
CA ASP A 370 -12.90 -17.50 4.31
C ASP A 370 -13.23 -17.03 2.89
N LEU A 371 -12.53 -15.98 2.41
CA LEU A 371 -12.69 -15.40 1.08
C LEU A 371 -11.42 -14.64 0.68
N VAL A 372 -11.02 -14.75 -0.57
CA VAL A 372 -9.96 -13.91 -1.17
C VAL A 372 -10.58 -12.92 -2.13
N ILE A 373 -10.24 -11.64 -1.98
CA ILE A 373 -10.63 -10.57 -2.89
C ILE A 373 -9.36 -9.92 -3.43
N MET A 374 -9.25 -9.81 -4.74
CA MET A 374 -8.16 -9.08 -5.38
C MET A 374 -8.71 -7.88 -6.16
N LEU A 375 -8.13 -6.71 -5.95
CA LEU A 375 -8.42 -5.50 -6.70
C LEU A 375 -7.11 -4.82 -7.10
N CYS A 376 -6.90 -4.64 -8.39
CA CYS A 376 -5.77 -3.88 -8.90
C CYS A 376 -6.12 -3.08 -10.16
N TYR A 377 -5.30 -2.05 -10.39
CA TYR A 377 -5.38 -1.18 -11.56
C TYR A 377 -4.45 -1.67 -12.69
N ALA A 378 -4.76 -1.33 -13.93
CA ALA A 378 -4.06 -1.80 -15.12
C ALA A 378 -2.52 -1.68 -15.07
N THR A 379 -1.99 -0.62 -14.45
CA THR A 379 -0.53 -0.44 -14.36
C THR A 379 0.14 -1.36 -13.33
N SER A 380 -0.60 -1.88 -12.36
CA SER A 380 -0.09 -2.84 -11.39
C SER A 380 0.07 -4.23 -12.00
N MET A 381 -0.77 -4.59 -12.98
CA MET A 381 -0.74 -5.90 -13.66
C MET A 381 0.60 -6.19 -14.38
N GLU A 382 1.37 -5.16 -14.71
CA GLU A 382 2.66 -5.27 -15.39
C GLU A 382 3.84 -5.44 -14.44
N GLN A 383 3.62 -5.20 -13.15
CA GLN A 383 4.67 -5.29 -12.15
C GLN A 383 4.94 -6.76 -11.81
N GLU A 384 6.20 -7.13 -11.73
CA GLU A 384 6.64 -8.52 -11.47
C GLU A 384 5.99 -9.10 -10.21
N ASP A 385 5.80 -8.28 -9.19
CA ASP A 385 5.18 -8.68 -7.92
C ASP A 385 3.72 -9.13 -8.07
N PHE A 386 3.00 -8.66 -9.11
CA PHE A 386 1.65 -9.12 -9.46
C PHE A 386 1.64 -10.29 -10.44
N GLN A 387 2.81 -10.69 -10.94
CA GLN A 387 2.96 -11.75 -11.93
C GLN A 387 3.44 -13.08 -11.33
N ASN A 388 3.55 -13.19 -10.00
CA ASN A 388 3.96 -14.42 -9.34
C ASN A 388 3.33 -14.56 -7.96
N PHE A 389 2.35 -15.46 -7.82
CA PHE A 389 1.71 -15.77 -6.53
C PHE A 389 2.25 -17.06 -5.89
N GLY A 390 3.30 -17.66 -6.43
CA GLY A 390 3.93 -18.86 -5.92
C GLY A 390 3.39 -20.16 -6.53
N GLN A 391 3.97 -21.27 -6.09
CA GLN A 391 3.57 -22.62 -6.51
C GLN A 391 2.38 -23.10 -5.67
N ASP A 392 1.64 -24.07 -6.19
CA ASP A 392 0.56 -24.71 -5.43
C ASP A 392 1.14 -25.46 -4.22
N VAL A 393 0.54 -25.23 -3.06
CA VAL A 393 0.90 -25.85 -1.78
C VAL A 393 -0.33 -26.50 -1.16
N GLU A 394 -0.13 -27.44 -0.24
CA GLU A 394 -1.24 -28.06 0.48
C GLU A 394 -1.56 -27.27 1.75
N CYS A 395 -2.81 -26.83 1.88
CA CYS A 395 -3.29 -26.09 3.06
C CYS A 395 -3.56 -26.98 4.29
N THR A 396 -3.69 -28.30 4.10
CA THR A 396 -4.17 -29.25 5.12
C THR A 396 -3.12 -30.28 5.53
N ALA A 397 -1.85 -29.94 5.49
CA ALA A 397 -0.80 -30.89 5.82
C ALA A 397 -0.86 -31.33 7.30
N ALA A 398 -0.41 -32.55 7.56
CA ALA A 398 -0.31 -33.11 8.90
C ALA A 398 0.61 -32.21 9.75
N GLU A 399 0.02 -31.48 10.66
CA GLU A 399 0.71 -30.54 11.53
C GLU A 399 1.47 -31.32 12.61
N LYS A 400 2.80 -31.18 12.61
CA LYS A 400 3.64 -31.73 13.66
C LYS A 400 3.87 -30.70 14.73
N ALA A 401 3.46 -31.01 15.97
CA ALA A 401 3.78 -30.18 17.12
C ALA A 401 5.30 -30.16 17.35
N LEU A 402 5.89 -28.96 17.34
CA LEU A 402 7.31 -28.73 17.62
C LEU A 402 7.52 -28.29 19.06
N TRP A 403 6.59 -27.49 19.58
CA TRP A 403 6.66 -26.96 20.93
C TRP A 403 5.24 -26.65 21.43
N GLU A 404 4.95 -26.99 22.69
CA GLU A 404 3.66 -26.74 23.33
C GLU A 404 3.85 -26.37 24.80
N ALA A 405 3.03 -25.43 25.29
CA ALA A 405 2.90 -25.13 26.71
C ALA A 405 1.42 -24.88 27.05
N PRO A 406 0.87 -25.54 28.11
CA PRO A 406 -0.52 -25.34 28.53
C PRO A 406 -0.81 -23.90 28.94
N SER A 407 0.18 -23.25 29.57
CA SER A 407 0.12 -21.83 29.94
C SER A 407 1.50 -21.23 30.08
N VAL A 408 1.60 -19.95 29.73
CA VAL A 408 2.83 -19.16 29.81
C VAL A 408 2.52 -17.76 30.34
N SER A 409 3.27 -17.30 31.34
CA SER A 409 3.16 -15.93 31.85
C SER A 409 4.14 -15.01 31.15
N LEU A 410 3.63 -13.91 30.60
CA LEU A 410 4.43 -12.81 30.05
C LEU A 410 4.36 -11.61 30.99
N ARG A 411 5.47 -10.90 31.17
CA ARG A 411 5.51 -9.67 31.96
C ARG A 411 6.24 -8.59 31.20
N GLY A 412 5.67 -7.38 31.20
CA GLY A 412 6.32 -6.20 30.67
C GLY A 412 7.07 -5.46 31.78
N THR A 413 8.30 -5.02 31.54
CA THR A 413 9.09 -4.20 32.45
C THR A 413 9.20 -2.75 31.97
N ALA A 414 9.32 -1.80 32.92
CA ALA A 414 9.30 -0.34 32.66
C ALA A 414 10.66 0.25 32.23
N SER A 415 11.72 -0.53 32.06
CA SER A 415 13.05 -0.02 31.72
C SER A 415 13.64 -0.77 30.54
N ASP A 416 14.35 -0.11 29.69
CA ASP A 416 15.15 -0.44 28.50
C ASP A 416 15.40 -1.92 28.06
N GLY A 417 14.87 -2.89 28.79
CA GLY A 417 14.84 -4.32 28.51
C GLY A 417 13.42 -4.84 28.66
N ARG A 418 12.73 -5.05 27.55
CA ARG A 418 11.47 -5.80 27.57
C ARG A 418 11.75 -7.21 28.05
N ASP A 419 11.08 -7.66 29.13
CA ASP A 419 11.05 -9.08 29.42
C ASP A 419 10.30 -9.79 28.31
N TYR A 420 10.89 -10.82 27.78
CA TYR A 420 10.29 -11.67 26.77
C TYR A 420 10.41 -13.14 27.14
N LEU A 421 9.48 -13.92 26.70
CA LEU A 421 9.62 -15.36 26.67
C LEU A 421 10.48 -15.75 25.47
N SER A 422 11.61 -16.37 25.71
CA SER A 422 12.45 -16.95 24.65
C SER A 422 12.10 -18.42 24.48
N ILE A 423 11.73 -18.81 23.29
CA ILE A 423 11.45 -20.19 22.90
C ILE A 423 12.49 -20.61 21.86
N PRO A 424 13.50 -21.42 22.26
CA PRO A 424 14.44 -21.96 21.30
C PRO A 424 13.77 -23.01 20.43
N LEU A 425 13.93 -22.88 19.12
CA LEU A 425 13.31 -23.74 18.11
C LEU A 425 14.37 -24.26 17.15
N SER A 426 14.15 -25.46 16.63
CA SER A 426 14.90 -25.97 15.49
C SER A 426 13.95 -25.99 14.29
N LEU A 427 14.05 -24.95 13.46
CA LEU A 427 13.19 -24.74 12.31
C LEU A 427 14.00 -24.98 11.03
N GLU A 428 13.48 -25.84 10.18
CA GLU A 428 14.14 -26.14 8.89
C GLU A 428 13.91 -24.99 7.91
N PRO A 429 14.96 -24.51 7.23
CA PRO A 429 14.80 -23.56 6.13
C PRO A 429 13.90 -24.12 5.02
N GLY A 430 13.17 -23.23 4.33
CA GLY A 430 12.26 -23.62 3.27
C GLY A 430 10.92 -24.19 3.74
N LYS A 431 10.60 -24.09 5.05
CA LYS A 431 9.34 -24.60 5.61
C LYS A 431 8.47 -23.52 6.24
N GLY A 432 7.17 -23.80 6.27
CA GLY A 432 6.15 -22.99 6.94
C GLY A 432 5.86 -23.51 8.35
N TYR A 433 5.54 -22.58 9.23
CA TYR A 433 5.23 -22.84 10.64
C TYR A 433 4.06 -22.00 11.09
N ARG A 434 3.40 -22.41 12.18
CA ARG A 434 2.28 -21.69 12.77
C ARG A 434 2.43 -21.60 14.28
N LEU A 435 2.31 -20.37 14.80
CA LEU A 435 2.10 -20.09 16.22
C LEU A 435 0.60 -19.95 16.46
N GLU A 436 0.11 -20.60 17.52
CA GLU A 436 -1.30 -20.51 17.96
C GLU A 436 -1.37 -20.36 19.47
N MET A 437 -2.38 -19.63 19.95
CA MET A 437 -2.77 -19.54 21.36
C MET A 437 -4.29 -19.63 21.46
N ASP A 438 -4.78 -20.24 22.54
CA ASP A 438 -6.23 -20.39 22.75
C ASP A 438 -6.84 -19.15 23.39
N SER A 439 -6.18 -18.58 24.39
CA SER A 439 -6.63 -17.35 25.06
C SER A 439 -5.47 -16.61 25.73
N VAL A 440 -5.70 -15.32 26.01
CA VAL A 440 -4.79 -14.48 26.78
C VAL A 440 -5.59 -13.75 27.86
N ASP A 441 -5.23 -14.00 29.13
CA ASP A 441 -5.81 -13.33 30.29
C ASP A 441 -4.90 -12.18 30.75
N VAL A 442 -5.50 -11.03 31.02
CA VAL A 442 -4.82 -9.87 31.56
C VAL A 442 -4.70 -10.00 33.08
N LEU A 443 -3.49 -10.16 33.59
CA LEU A 443 -3.22 -10.27 35.03
C LEU A 443 -2.97 -8.91 35.68
N SER A 444 -2.36 -7.97 34.96
CA SER A 444 -2.11 -6.60 35.42
C SER A 444 -1.82 -5.65 34.25
N GLY A 445 -2.06 -4.37 34.48
CA GLY A 445 -1.84 -3.30 33.50
C GLY A 445 -2.97 -3.18 32.46
N LEU A 446 -2.76 -2.34 31.46
CA LEU A 446 -3.61 -2.18 30.27
C LEU A 446 -2.86 -2.77 29.08
N PRO A 447 -3.12 -4.00 28.68
CA PRO A 447 -2.40 -4.61 27.58
C PRO A 447 -2.89 -4.04 26.25
N GLU A 448 -1.95 -3.59 25.43
CA GLU A 448 -2.23 -3.27 24.03
C GLU A 448 -2.20 -4.53 23.16
N GLY A 449 -1.47 -5.58 23.59
CA GLY A 449 -1.37 -6.83 22.85
C GLY A 449 -0.16 -7.69 23.21
N ILE A 450 0.16 -8.61 22.33
CA ILE A 450 1.36 -9.46 22.38
C ILE A 450 2.13 -9.27 21.08
N SER A 451 3.42 -9.02 21.15
CA SER A 451 4.31 -9.07 19.98
C SER A 451 5.03 -10.41 19.93
N ALA A 452 5.15 -10.98 18.74
CA ALA A 452 5.93 -12.18 18.47
C ALA A 452 7.00 -11.86 17.41
N VAL A 453 8.25 -12.21 17.68
CA VAL A 453 9.40 -11.95 16.80
C VAL A 453 10.18 -13.22 16.59
N LEU A 454 10.35 -13.63 15.34
CA LEU A 454 11.19 -14.76 14.97
C LEU A 454 12.59 -14.29 14.61
N LEU A 455 13.59 -14.93 15.19
CA LEU A 455 15.01 -14.59 15.02
C LEU A 455 15.82 -15.82 14.61
N ARG A 456 16.87 -15.62 13.81
CA ARG A 456 17.92 -16.61 13.50
C ARG A 456 19.28 -15.94 13.65
N GLY A 457 20.15 -16.49 14.50
CA GLY A 457 21.45 -15.89 14.79
C GLY A 457 21.39 -14.45 15.35
N GLY A 458 20.26 -14.05 15.94
CA GLY A 458 20.00 -12.68 16.42
C GLY A 458 19.43 -11.73 15.36
N GLU A 459 19.33 -12.14 14.10
CA GLU A 459 18.71 -11.40 13.01
C GLU A 459 17.20 -11.68 12.96
N LYS A 460 16.39 -10.62 12.78
CA LYS A 460 14.95 -10.74 12.67
C LYS A 460 14.57 -11.33 11.30
N LEU A 461 13.84 -12.45 11.32
CA LEU A 461 13.28 -13.07 10.12
C LEU A 461 11.85 -12.58 9.86
N ASP A 462 11.02 -12.54 10.91
CA ASP A 462 9.61 -12.17 10.78
C ASP A 462 9.06 -11.65 12.12
N GLU A 463 7.94 -10.96 12.10
CA GLU A 463 7.25 -10.48 13.30
C GLU A 463 5.75 -10.30 13.10
N THR A 464 4.99 -10.45 14.19
CA THR A 464 3.57 -10.13 14.24
C THR A 464 3.17 -9.52 15.57
N ALA A 465 1.95 -9.01 15.68
CA ALA A 465 1.34 -8.65 16.95
C ALA A 465 -0.12 -9.11 16.99
N PHE A 466 -0.57 -9.40 18.20
CA PHE A 466 -1.95 -9.79 18.49
C PHE A 466 -2.52 -8.78 19.49
N ASP A 467 -3.67 -8.21 19.18
CA ASP A 467 -4.47 -7.51 20.17
C ASP A 467 -5.15 -8.53 21.09
N VAL A 468 -5.14 -8.28 22.42
CA VAL A 468 -5.66 -9.25 23.40
C VAL A 468 -7.17 -9.40 23.28
N ASP A 469 -7.91 -8.30 23.13
CA ASP A 469 -9.37 -8.33 23.07
C ASP A 469 -9.84 -9.03 21.79
N TYR A 470 -9.24 -8.68 20.65
CA TYR A 470 -9.60 -9.28 19.36
C TYR A 470 -9.12 -10.72 19.25
N GLY A 471 -7.92 -11.03 19.76
CA GLY A 471 -7.40 -12.39 19.78
C GLY A 471 -8.27 -13.33 20.58
N ASN A 472 -8.79 -12.92 21.74
CA ASN A 472 -9.72 -13.71 22.54
C ASN A 472 -11.08 -13.93 21.84
N LEU A 473 -11.47 -13.05 20.92
CA LEU A 473 -12.70 -13.20 20.12
C LEU A 473 -12.52 -14.11 18.91
N TYR A 474 -11.36 -14.07 18.25
CA TYR A 474 -11.13 -14.67 16.92
C TYR A 474 -10.00 -15.69 16.90
N GLY A 475 -9.28 -15.87 18.01
CA GLY A 475 -8.11 -16.71 18.12
C GLY A 475 -6.82 -15.95 17.80
N TYR A 476 -5.72 -16.54 18.24
CA TYR A 476 -4.37 -16.05 17.99
C TYR A 476 -3.70 -17.03 17.05
N ARG A 477 -3.43 -16.59 15.83
CA ARG A 477 -2.78 -17.42 14.82
C ARG A 477 -1.81 -16.58 14.01
N TRP A 478 -0.62 -17.08 13.83
CA TRP A 478 0.40 -16.50 12.96
C TRP A 478 1.13 -17.58 12.20
N GLY A 479 0.91 -17.62 10.89
CA GLY A 479 1.68 -18.42 9.96
C GLY A 479 2.90 -17.65 9.50
N PHE A 480 4.08 -18.26 9.55
CA PHE A 480 5.34 -17.68 9.13
C PHE A 480 6.19 -18.70 8.37
N TYR A 481 7.07 -18.18 7.51
CA TYR A 481 7.97 -18.98 6.69
C TYR A 481 9.40 -18.75 7.14
N VAL A 482 10.20 -19.81 7.17
CA VAL A 482 11.63 -19.72 7.49
C VAL A 482 12.41 -19.72 6.17
N PRO A 483 13.00 -18.59 5.76
CA PRO A 483 13.71 -18.47 4.49
C PRO A 483 14.86 -19.47 4.38
N ASP A 484 15.14 -19.90 3.16
CA ASP A 484 16.32 -20.72 2.86
C ASP A 484 17.60 -20.05 3.35
N ASN A 485 18.52 -20.88 3.84
CA ASN A 485 19.78 -20.42 4.37
C ASN A 485 20.92 -21.27 3.79
N PRO A 486 21.88 -20.67 3.07
CA PRO A 486 23.03 -21.39 2.52
C PRO A 486 23.87 -22.11 3.59
N SER A 487 23.85 -21.65 4.84
CA SER A 487 24.57 -22.32 5.95
C SER A 487 23.83 -23.52 6.51
N GLY A 488 22.55 -23.73 6.16
CA GLY A 488 21.72 -24.81 6.71
C GLY A 488 21.42 -24.66 8.20
N GLU A 489 21.65 -23.50 8.79
CA GLU A 489 21.37 -23.24 10.20
C GLU A 489 19.87 -23.29 10.48
N SER A 490 19.45 -24.21 11.34
CA SER A 490 18.05 -24.40 11.76
C SER A 490 17.73 -23.80 13.12
N ALA A 491 18.75 -23.33 13.87
CA ALA A 491 18.56 -22.74 15.18
C ALA A 491 17.88 -21.38 15.08
N CYS A 492 16.65 -21.30 15.56
CA CYS A 492 15.85 -20.10 15.63
C CYS A 492 15.42 -19.81 17.07
N GLU A 493 15.02 -18.57 17.32
CA GLU A 493 14.45 -18.14 18.59
C GLU A 493 13.15 -17.40 18.31
N LEU A 494 12.06 -17.85 18.92
CA LEU A 494 10.83 -17.09 18.96
C LEU A 494 10.76 -16.31 20.26
N ARG A 495 10.63 -15.00 20.18
CA ARG A 495 10.43 -14.11 21.33
C ARG A 495 8.99 -13.62 21.38
N LEU A 496 8.35 -13.80 22.54
CA LEU A 496 7.03 -13.24 22.82
C LEU A 496 7.15 -12.14 23.87
N TYR A 497 6.61 -10.97 23.55
CA TYR A 497 6.62 -9.80 24.42
C TYR A 497 5.19 -9.47 24.87
N ALA A 498 5.02 -9.06 26.13
CA ALA A 498 3.77 -8.44 26.56
C ALA A 498 3.74 -6.98 26.06
N GLY A 499 2.77 -6.65 25.23
CA GLY A 499 2.59 -5.34 24.61
C GLY A 499 3.17 -5.23 23.19
N VAL A 500 2.68 -4.24 22.44
CA VAL A 500 3.06 -3.94 21.05
C VAL A 500 3.90 -2.68 20.92
N ALA A 501 3.92 -1.80 21.95
CA ALA A 501 4.66 -0.54 22.00
C ALA A 501 5.86 -0.61 22.94
N GLU A 502 6.79 0.35 22.83
CA GLU A 502 8.01 0.41 23.63
C GLU A 502 7.80 0.62 25.14
N ASN A 503 6.62 1.08 25.56
CA ASN A 503 6.29 1.41 26.96
C ASN A 503 5.30 0.42 27.57
N THR A 504 5.77 -0.75 27.98
CA THR A 504 4.94 -1.86 28.48
C THR A 504 5.08 -2.12 29.99
N GLY A 505 5.55 -1.15 30.77
CA GLY A 505 5.78 -1.32 32.21
C GLY A 505 4.52 -1.71 32.99
N GLY A 506 4.63 -2.78 33.80
CA GLY A 506 3.57 -3.23 34.69
C GLY A 506 2.52 -4.14 34.04
N ILE A 507 2.68 -4.55 32.77
CA ILE A 507 1.78 -5.50 32.09
C ILE A 507 2.12 -6.93 32.52
N GLY A 508 1.10 -7.69 32.85
CA GLY A 508 1.17 -9.13 33.09
C GLY A 508 0.09 -9.85 32.31
N LEU A 509 0.46 -10.83 31.51
CA LEU A 509 -0.44 -11.64 30.68
C LEU A 509 -0.22 -13.12 30.99
N LEU A 510 -1.31 -13.90 30.89
CA LEU A 510 -1.27 -15.37 30.92
C LEU A 510 -1.78 -15.88 29.56
N CYS A 511 -0.90 -16.44 28.77
CA CYS A 511 -1.22 -17.08 27.50
C CYS A 511 -1.53 -18.56 27.75
N SER A 512 -2.68 -19.05 27.26
CA SER A 512 -3.09 -20.44 27.39
C SER A 512 -3.05 -21.15 26.05
N GLY A 513 -2.71 -22.45 26.06
CA GLY A 513 -2.68 -23.29 24.86
C GLY A 513 -1.68 -22.85 23.80
N LEU A 514 -0.54 -22.29 24.23
CA LEU A 514 0.51 -21.83 23.31
C LEU A 514 1.16 -23.03 22.63
N ARG A 515 1.17 -23.05 21.30
CA ARG A 515 1.74 -24.13 20.50
C ARG A 515 2.36 -23.62 19.21
N ILE A 516 3.45 -24.28 18.80
CA ILE A 516 4.14 -24.04 17.53
C ILE A 516 4.11 -25.34 16.75
N ARG A 517 3.66 -25.26 15.50
CA ARG A 517 3.50 -26.41 14.63
C ARG A 517 4.24 -26.22 13.32
N GLU A 518 4.78 -27.30 12.77
CA GLU A 518 5.26 -27.34 11.40
C GLU A 518 4.08 -27.56 10.46
N CYS A 519 3.92 -26.68 9.47
CA CYS A 519 2.96 -26.83 8.39
C CYS A 519 3.76 -27.36 7.17
N VAL A 520 3.41 -28.53 6.67
CA VAL A 520 4.09 -29.10 5.49
C VAL A 520 3.65 -28.33 4.26
N LEU A 521 4.53 -27.46 3.73
CA LEU A 521 4.39 -26.90 2.41
C LEU A 521 5.01 -27.89 1.40
N SER A 522 4.39 -28.14 0.25
CA SER A 522 4.81 -29.19 -0.69
C SER A 522 6.26 -28.99 -1.16
N ALA A 523 6.96 -30.11 -1.39
CA ALA A 523 8.42 -30.19 -1.52
C ALA A 523 9.02 -29.61 -2.83
N ASP A 524 8.28 -28.91 -3.67
CA ASP A 524 8.75 -28.47 -5.00
C ASP A 524 9.26 -27.00 -5.06
N GLN A 525 9.53 -26.36 -3.92
CA GLN A 525 9.94 -24.95 -3.89
C GLN A 525 11.45 -24.70 -4.16
N SER A 526 12.22 -25.67 -4.55
CA SER A 526 13.67 -25.50 -4.80
C SER A 526 14.04 -24.60 -6.01
N GLY A 527 13.06 -23.95 -6.66
CA GLY A 527 13.27 -23.14 -7.87
C GLY A 527 13.05 -21.63 -7.76
N ALA A 528 12.35 -21.14 -6.72
CA ALA A 528 11.89 -19.74 -6.71
C ALA A 528 12.82 -18.73 -5.98
N ALA A 529 13.80 -19.19 -5.19
CA ALA A 529 14.67 -18.32 -4.40
C ALA A 529 15.90 -17.76 -5.14
N ALA A 530 16.06 -17.99 -6.45
CA ALA A 530 17.28 -17.61 -7.19
C ALA A 530 17.16 -16.37 -8.08
N ALA A 531 16.07 -15.58 -8.02
CA ALA A 531 15.85 -14.44 -8.91
C ALA A 531 15.62 -13.09 -8.22
N SER A 532 16.05 -12.89 -6.98
CA SER A 532 16.11 -11.53 -6.42
C SER A 532 17.46 -10.89 -6.71
N SER A 533 17.58 -10.27 -7.88
CA SER A 533 18.59 -9.26 -8.16
C SER A 533 18.23 -8.00 -7.35
N PRO A 534 19.20 -7.28 -6.77
CA PRO A 534 18.90 -6.10 -5.96
C PRO A 534 18.36 -4.98 -6.83
N ALA A 535 17.05 -4.85 -6.89
CA ALA A 535 16.38 -3.70 -7.51
C ALA A 535 16.30 -2.57 -6.49
N GLU A 536 17.07 -1.56 -6.77
CA GLU A 536 16.98 -0.14 -6.38
C GLU A 536 16.24 0.24 -5.08
N GLU A 537 17.03 0.52 -4.08
CA GLU A 537 16.75 1.28 -2.84
C GLU A 537 16.12 2.69 -3.05
N SER A 538 15.43 2.97 -4.13
CA SER A 538 14.96 4.35 -4.41
C SER A 538 13.64 4.74 -3.74
N SER A 539 12.89 3.80 -3.16
CA SER A 539 11.63 4.11 -2.46
C SER A 539 11.74 4.18 -0.93
N ARG A 540 12.82 3.68 -0.33
CA ARG A 540 13.03 3.72 1.14
C ARG A 540 13.44 5.09 1.70
N ALA A 541 13.87 6.04 0.86
CA ALA A 541 14.43 7.31 1.34
C ALA A 541 13.40 8.39 1.72
N SER A 542 12.10 8.19 1.49
CA SER A 542 11.08 9.22 1.80
C SER A 542 10.42 9.09 3.18
N ILE A 543 10.63 7.99 3.91
CA ILE A 543 9.92 7.72 5.16
C ILE A 543 10.77 8.03 6.42
N THR A 544 12.09 8.10 6.33
CA THR A 544 12.96 8.30 7.51
C THR A 544 13.17 9.76 7.95
N ALA A 545 12.50 10.75 7.35
CA ALA A 545 12.73 12.16 7.66
C ALA A 545 11.74 12.78 8.67
N SER A 546 10.85 12.03 9.33
CA SER A 546 9.85 12.61 10.25
C SER A 546 9.90 12.14 11.73
N THR A 547 10.91 11.39 12.15
CA THR A 547 11.05 10.98 13.56
C THR A 547 11.94 11.90 14.40
N GLY A 548 11.80 13.21 14.23
CA GLY A 548 12.53 14.21 15.01
C GLY A 548 11.68 15.39 15.43
N MET A 549 10.54 15.17 16.10
CA MET A 549 9.87 16.23 16.88
C MET A 549 9.55 15.71 18.27
N THR A 550 10.40 16.12 19.22
CA THR A 550 10.15 16.06 20.65
C THR A 550 8.91 16.88 21.00
N HIS A 551 7.97 16.25 21.68
CA HIS A 551 6.89 16.95 22.37
C HIS A 551 7.48 17.85 23.47
N SER A 552 7.23 19.14 23.38
CA SER A 552 7.20 20.05 24.53
C SER A 552 5.91 20.83 24.44
N GLU A 553 5.03 20.58 25.45
CA GLU A 553 3.79 21.26 25.86
C GLU A 553 2.63 21.25 24.89
#